data_cd3f284a84bafb7c0cde7ef5c79379f9
#
_entry.id   cd3f284a84bafb7c0cde7ef5c79379f9
#
_cell.length_a   1.000
_cell.length_b   1.000
_cell.length_c   1.000
_cell.angle_alpha   90.00
_cell.angle_beta   90.00
_cell.angle_gamma   90.00
#
_symmetry.space_group_name_H-M   'P 1'
#
loop_
_entity.id
_entity.type
_entity.pdbx_description
1 polymer ?
#
loop_
_entity_poly.entity_id
_entity_poly.type
_entity_poly.pdbx_seq_one_letter_code
_entity_poly.pdbx_strand_id
1 'polypeptide(L)'
;MTGNNMIKKALMPNPEDRIICVKVGKVKRENLYEMTRKYWKVDITRARKATHVLAIVNGIVQEVYIPVDWKYTDDPKHIGRCEFFGTEDEHTTYIGKDVSDFYGKSQNPVKYINM
;
A
#
# COMPACT_ATOMS: atom_id res chain seq x y z
N MET A 1 -20.62 25.35 -3.31
CA MET A 1 -20.20 24.70 -3.36
C MET A 1 -19.82 23.69 -3.65
N THR A 2 -19.88 23.73 -3.65
CA THR A 2 -19.91 22.42 -3.67
C THR A 2 -18.90 21.64 -4.48
N GLY A 3 -18.32 22.10 -5.51
CA GLY A 3 -17.24 21.45 -6.24
C GLY A 3 -16.05 21.11 -5.36
N ASN A 4 -15.88 21.81 -4.28
CA ASN A 4 -14.77 21.59 -3.36
C ASN A 4 -14.75 20.20 -2.77
N ASN A 5 -15.90 19.58 -2.63
CA ASN A 5 -16.00 18.25 -2.07
C ASN A 5 -15.37 17.18 -2.96
N MET A 6 -15.14 17.53 -4.21
CA MET A 6 -14.60 16.60 -5.19
C MET A 6 -13.07 16.66 -5.27
N ILE A 7 -12.45 17.60 -4.57
CA ILE A 7 -11.01 17.77 -4.61
C ILE A 7 -10.36 16.81 -3.62
N LYS A 8 -9.49 15.95 -4.13
CA LYS A 8 -8.72 15.04 -3.30
C LYS A 8 -7.39 15.68 -2.94
N LYS A 9 -7.02 15.57 -1.69
CA LYS A 9 -5.72 16.07 -1.24
C LYS A 9 -4.63 15.07 -1.55
N ALA A 10 -3.53 15.55 -2.09
CA ALA A 10 -2.39 14.71 -2.40
C ALA A 10 -1.76 14.14 -1.12
N LEU A 11 -1.27 12.92 -1.22
CA LEU A 11 -0.50 12.33 -0.14
C LEU A 11 0.78 13.13 0.09
N MET A 12 1.02 13.51 1.33
CA MET A 12 2.23 14.22 1.76
C MET A 12 2.91 13.35 2.80
N PRO A 13 3.78 12.42 2.38
CA PRO A 13 4.38 11.49 3.33
C PRO A 13 5.37 12.17 4.26
N ASN A 14 5.38 11.74 5.52
CA ASN A 14 6.41 12.16 6.45
C ASN A 14 7.78 11.66 5.97
N PRO A 15 8.82 12.50 6.06
CA PRO A 15 10.14 12.11 5.54
C PRO A 15 10.74 10.87 6.21
N GLU A 16 10.39 10.61 7.47
CA GLU A 16 10.90 9.44 8.18
C GLU A 16 10.13 8.16 7.90
N ASP A 17 8.97 8.25 7.27
CA ASP A 17 8.18 7.05 6.94
C ASP A 17 8.71 6.41 5.68
N ARG A 18 8.88 5.10 5.73
CA ARG A 18 9.26 4.27 4.58
C ARG A 18 8.03 3.50 4.16
N ILE A 19 7.50 3.83 3.00
CA ILE A 19 6.14 3.45 2.61
C ILE A 19 6.18 2.54 1.39
N ILE A 20 5.39 1.47 1.45
CA ILE A 20 5.06 0.67 0.28
C ILE A 20 3.57 0.89 0.00
N CYS A 21 3.27 1.36 -1.21
CA CYS A 21 1.90 1.47 -1.68
C CYS A 21 1.60 0.27 -2.58
N VAL A 22 0.45 -0.35 -2.39
CA VAL A 22 0.00 -1.46 -3.23
C VAL A 22 -1.40 -1.17 -3.75
N LYS A 23 -1.58 -1.31 -5.06
CA LYS A 23 -2.91 -1.17 -5.67
C LYS A 23 -3.70 -2.44 -5.45
N VAL A 24 -4.79 -2.33 -4.70
CA VAL A 24 -5.72 -3.44 -4.49
C VAL A 24 -7.04 -3.11 -5.18
N GLY A 25 -7.88 -4.10 -5.36
CA GLY A 25 -9.20 -3.77 -5.80
C GLY A 25 -9.91 -4.73 -6.73
N LYS A 26 -9.19 -5.51 -7.53
CA LYS A 26 -9.88 -6.39 -8.48
C LYS A 26 -10.00 -7.83 -8.01
N VAL A 27 -9.02 -8.31 -7.30
CA VAL A 27 -9.05 -9.67 -6.75
C VAL A 27 -9.69 -9.61 -5.38
N LYS A 28 -10.81 -10.28 -5.22
CA LYS A 28 -11.50 -10.28 -3.94
C LYS A 28 -11.01 -11.40 -3.06
N ARG A 29 -10.74 -11.09 -1.81
CA ARG A 29 -10.45 -12.03 -0.75
C ARG A 29 -11.34 -11.68 0.42
N GLU A 30 -11.12 -12.32 1.56
CA GLU A 30 -11.99 -12.19 2.72
C GLU A 30 -12.22 -10.75 3.16
N ASN A 31 -11.17 -9.93 3.14
CA ASN A 31 -11.24 -8.54 3.57
C ASN A 31 -10.09 -7.75 2.98
N LEU A 32 -10.10 -6.46 3.22
CA LEU A 32 -9.09 -5.55 2.69
C LEU A 32 -7.69 -5.91 3.17
N TYR A 33 -7.53 -6.33 4.41
CA TYR A 33 -6.24 -6.73 4.93
C TYR A 33 -5.67 -7.90 4.12
N GLU A 34 -6.47 -8.95 3.88
CA GLU A 34 -6.02 -10.09 3.08
C GLU A 34 -5.71 -9.70 1.65
N MET A 35 -6.43 -8.73 1.08
CA MET A 35 -6.15 -8.22 -0.25
C MET A 35 -4.84 -7.43 -0.30
N THR A 36 -4.53 -6.72 0.78
CA THR A 36 -3.37 -5.83 0.84
C THR A 36 -2.09 -6.58 1.18
N ARG A 37 -2.17 -7.64 2.00
CA ARG A 37 -0.97 -8.27 2.53
C ARG A 37 -0.29 -9.21 1.52
N LYS A 38 -0.93 -9.59 0.43
CA LYS A 38 -0.38 -10.58 -0.52
C LYS A 38 -1.09 -10.45 -1.88
N TYR A 39 -0.53 -10.91 -2.97
CA TYR A 39 0.82 -11.46 -3.18
C TYR A 39 1.56 -10.44 -4.04
N TRP A 40 2.66 -9.93 -3.57
CA TRP A 40 3.30 -8.79 -4.24
C TRP A 40 4.71 -9.12 -4.70
N LYS A 41 5.07 -8.54 -5.83
CA LYS A 41 6.41 -8.65 -6.36
C LYS A 41 7.23 -7.50 -5.79
N VAL A 42 7.95 -7.77 -4.71
CA VAL A 42 8.75 -6.78 -4.00
C VAL A 42 10.15 -7.32 -3.77
N ASP A 43 11.10 -6.39 -3.61
CA ASP A 43 12.41 -6.74 -3.08
C ASP A 43 12.25 -6.93 -1.58
N ILE A 44 12.41 -8.17 -1.11
CA ILE A 44 12.12 -8.49 0.28
C ILE A 44 13.04 -7.78 1.26
N THR A 45 14.30 -7.58 0.89
CA THR A 45 15.25 -6.85 1.75
C THR A 45 14.79 -5.41 1.93
N ARG A 46 14.32 -4.79 0.84
CA ARG A 46 13.80 -3.44 0.87
C ARG A 46 12.47 -3.38 1.61
N ALA A 47 11.58 -4.33 1.34
CA ALA A 47 10.27 -4.37 1.97
C ALA A 47 10.35 -4.47 3.50
N ARG A 48 11.32 -5.22 4.01
CA ARG A 48 11.51 -5.37 5.45
C ARG A 48 11.88 -4.08 6.16
N LYS A 49 12.31 -3.07 5.42
CA LYS A 49 12.61 -1.73 5.97
C LYS A 49 11.38 -0.82 6.01
N ALA A 50 10.28 -1.23 5.41
CA ALA A 50 9.08 -0.39 5.35
C ALA A 50 8.47 -0.21 6.73
N THR A 51 8.03 1.01 7.00
CA THR A 51 7.33 1.34 8.25
C THR A 51 5.83 1.26 8.07
N HIS A 52 5.34 1.44 6.83
CA HIS A 52 3.92 1.48 6.53
C HIS A 52 3.64 0.82 5.19
N VAL A 53 2.48 0.19 5.08
CA VAL A 53 1.95 -0.31 3.81
C VAL A 53 0.59 0.33 3.59
N LEU A 54 0.42 0.97 2.44
CA LEU A 54 -0.81 1.67 2.09
C LEU A 54 -1.58 0.87 1.05
N ALA A 55 -2.83 0.56 1.37
CA ALA A 55 -3.77 -0.05 0.43
C ALA A 55 -4.39 1.04 -0.44
N ILE A 56 -4.14 0.97 -1.74
CA ILE A 56 -4.60 1.98 -2.69
C ILE A 56 -5.77 1.41 -3.50
N VAL A 57 -6.88 2.13 -3.49
CA VAL A 57 -8.05 1.80 -4.28
C VAL A 57 -8.44 3.03 -5.08
N ASN A 58 -8.48 2.91 -6.40
CA ASN A 58 -8.81 4.02 -7.30
C ASN A 58 -7.96 5.27 -7.04
N GLY A 59 -6.66 5.07 -6.78
CA GLY A 59 -5.73 6.17 -6.57
C GLY A 59 -5.77 6.81 -5.20
N ILE A 60 -6.57 6.28 -4.28
CA ILE A 60 -6.78 6.86 -2.95
C ILE A 60 -6.35 5.86 -1.88
N VAL A 61 -5.72 6.37 -0.82
CA VAL A 61 -5.33 5.53 0.31
C VAL A 61 -6.59 5.08 1.05
N GLN A 62 -6.87 3.79 1.01
CA GLN A 62 -8.05 3.21 1.63
C GLN A 62 -7.76 2.79 3.07
N GLU A 63 -6.56 2.29 3.33
CA GLU A 63 -6.16 1.86 4.66
C GLU A 63 -4.64 1.89 4.77
N VAL A 64 -4.16 1.95 6.00
CA VAL A 64 -2.72 1.97 6.30
C VAL A 64 -2.41 0.88 7.31
N TYR A 65 -1.39 0.08 7.02
CA TYR A 65 -0.95 -1.00 7.90
C TYR A 65 0.48 -0.78 8.35
N ILE A 66 0.76 -1.20 9.58
CA ILE A 66 2.11 -1.24 10.12
C ILE A 66 2.59 -2.68 9.98
N PRO A 67 3.51 -2.95 9.04
CA PRO A 67 3.97 -4.33 8.83
C PRO A 67 4.90 -4.76 9.97
N VAL A 68 4.70 -5.99 10.43
CA VAL A 68 5.59 -6.61 11.38
C VAL A 68 6.77 -7.23 10.66
N ASP A 69 6.48 -7.95 9.58
CA ASP A 69 7.52 -8.53 8.75
C ASP A 69 6.96 -8.89 7.38
N TRP A 70 7.87 -9.08 6.42
CA TRP A 70 7.60 -9.58 5.08
C TRP A 70 8.28 -10.92 4.91
N LYS A 71 7.63 -11.83 4.17
CA LYS A 71 8.21 -13.11 3.82
C LYS A 71 7.80 -13.52 2.42
N TYR A 72 8.51 -14.48 1.84
CA TYR A 72 8.06 -15.11 0.61
C TYR A 72 6.84 -15.95 0.91
N THR A 73 5.87 -15.94 0.01
CA THR A 73 4.66 -16.74 0.18
C THR A 73 4.96 -18.23 0.02
N ASP A 74 4.21 -19.04 0.75
CA ASP A 74 4.27 -20.50 0.61
C ASP A 74 3.32 -21.01 -0.48
N ASP A 75 2.50 -20.14 -1.06
CA ASP A 75 1.52 -20.54 -2.06
C ASP A 75 2.24 -20.91 -3.37
N PRO A 76 2.12 -22.19 -3.82
CA PRO A 76 2.80 -22.63 -5.03
C PRO A 76 2.33 -21.91 -6.30
N LYS A 77 1.17 -21.29 -6.27
CA LYS A 77 0.65 -20.50 -7.40
C LYS A 77 1.29 -19.13 -7.49
N HIS A 78 2.01 -18.70 -6.47
CA HIS A 78 2.56 -17.35 -6.39
C HIS A 78 4.04 -17.38 -6.01
N ILE A 79 4.78 -18.36 -6.51
CA ILE A 79 6.22 -18.52 -6.23
C ILE A 79 6.95 -17.23 -6.58
N GLY A 80 7.82 -16.79 -5.66
CA GLY A 80 8.61 -15.58 -5.84
C GLY A 80 7.91 -14.31 -5.39
N ARG A 81 6.65 -14.40 -5.02
CA ARG A 81 5.92 -13.26 -4.49
C ARG A 81 5.98 -13.25 -2.98
N CYS A 82 5.75 -12.06 -2.40
CA CYS A 82 5.89 -11.83 -0.97
C CYS A 82 4.56 -11.42 -0.35
N GLU A 83 4.50 -11.62 0.94
CA GLU A 83 3.36 -11.20 1.75
C GLU A 83 3.87 -10.64 3.06
N PHE A 84 3.07 -9.75 3.66
CA PHE A 84 3.39 -9.24 4.98
C PHE A 84 2.28 -9.58 5.96
N PHE A 85 2.57 -9.43 7.23
CA PHE A 85 1.56 -9.43 8.28
C PHE A 85 1.83 -8.24 9.19
N GLY A 86 0.75 -7.69 9.72
CA GLY A 86 0.81 -6.48 10.53
C GLY A 86 -0.55 -6.09 11.03
N THR A 87 -0.66 -4.85 11.47
CA THR A 87 -1.89 -4.31 12.05
C THR A 87 -2.24 -2.99 11.41
N GLU A 88 -3.50 -2.58 11.51
CA GLU A 88 -3.92 -1.26 11.07
C GLU A 88 -3.23 -0.17 11.88
N ASP A 89 -2.86 0.91 11.20
CA ASP A 89 -2.33 2.11 11.86
C ASP A 89 -3.51 3.01 12.24
N GLU A 90 -3.89 2.97 13.50
CA GLU A 90 -5.04 3.73 14.01
C GLU A 90 -4.78 5.22 14.11
N HIS A 91 -3.53 5.64 13.99
CA HIS A 91 -3.14 7.05 14.15
C HIS A 91 -2.72 7.70 12.82
N THR A 92 -2.93 7.01 11.71
CA THR A 92 -2.50 7.52 10.42
C THR A 92 -3.28 8.75 9.99
N THR A 93 -2.61 9.65 9.27
CA THR A 93 -3.24 10.77 8.60
C THR A 93 -3.33 10.56 7.09
N TYR A 94 -2.93 9.38 6.60
CA TYR A 94 -2.82 9.14 5.17
C TYR A 94 -4.10 8.67 4.50
N ILE A 95 -5.08 8.17 5.27
CA ILE A 95 -6.33 7.66 4.67
C ILE A 95 -7.05 8.78 3.93
N GLY A 96 -7.53 8.47 2.73
CA GLY A 96 -8.25 9.42 1.89
C GLY A 96 -7.37 10.28 1.00
N LYS A 97 -6.06 10.15 1.10
CA LYS A 97 -5.13 10.94 0.29
C LYS A 97 -4.94 10.35 -1.08
N ASP A 98 -4.68 11.21 -2.05
CA ASP A 98 -4.49 10.85 -3.46
C ASP A 98 -3.01 10.55 -3.70
N VAL A 99 -2.71 9.41 -4.32
CA VAL A 99 -1.33 8.97 -4.58
C VAL A 99 -0.96 9.06 -6.06
N SER A 100 -1.78 9.70 -6.88
CA SER A 100 -1.53 9.74 -8.33
C SER A 100 -0.18 10.36 -8.69
N ASP A 101 0.32 11.32 -7.92
CA ASP A 101 1.63 11.91 -8.15
C ASP A 101 2.76 10.89 -8.06
N PHE A 102 2.60 9.83 -7.28
CA PHE A 102 3.63 8.81 -7.10
C PHE A 102 3.56 7.72 -8.15
N TYR A 103 2.35 7.43 -8.65
CA TYR A 103 2.19 6.41 -9.68
C TYR A 103 2.35 6.97 -11.09
N GLY A 104 1.84 8.18 -11.32
CA GLY A 104 1.86 8.77 -12.66
C GLY A 104 1.26 7.82 -13.69
N LYS A 105 2.03 7.50 -14.72
CA LYS A 105 1.62 6.57 -15.78
C LYS A 105 2.10 5.14 -15.53
N SER A 106 2.65 4.86 -14.36
CA SER A 106 3.20 3.54 -14.06
C SER A 106 2.10 2.48 -14.01
N GLN A 107 2.38 1.32 -14.59
CA GLN A 107 1.50 0.16 -14.53
C GLN A 107 1.84 -0.75 -13.35
N ASN A 108 2.95 -0.51 -12.67
CA ASN A 108 3.36 -1.33 -11.53
C ASN A 108 2.44 -1.07 -10.34
N PRO A 109 1.79 -2.11 -9.79
CA PRO A 109 0.90 -1.90 -8.65
C PRO A 109 1.63 -1.56 -7.34
N VAL A 110 2.94 -1.77 -7.27
CA VAL A 110 3.73 -1.50 -6.08
C VAL A 110 4.56 -0.25 -6.28
N LYS A 111 4.53 0.67 -5.30
CA LYS A 111 5.38 1.86 -5.29
C LYS A 111 6.04 2.00 -3.94
N TYR A 112 7.31 2.36 -3.96
CA TYR A 112 8.07 2.67 -2.76
C TYR A 112 8.18 4.18 -2.61
N ILE A 113 8.02 4.67 -1.39
CA ILE A 113 8.17 6.09 -1.06
C ILE A 113 9.17 6.22 0.07
N ASN A 114 10.16 7.09 -0.08
CA ASN A 114 11.22 7.35 0.90
C ASN A 114 12.12 6.13 1.16
N MET A 115 12.25 5.30 0.16
CA MET A 115 13.05 4.06 0.33
C MET A 115 14.06 3.88 -0.77
#